data_0cd5bf4e21f0633315afe25a11301746
#
_entry.id   0cd5bf4e21f0633315afe25a11301746
#
_cell.length_a   1.000
_cell.length_b   1.000
_cell.length_c   1.000
_cell.angle_alpha   90.00
_cell.angle_beta   90.00
_cell.angle_gamma   90.00
#
_symmetry.space_group_name_H-M   'P 1'
#
loop_
_entity.id
_entity.type
_entity.pdbx_description
1 polymer ?
#
loop_
_entity_poly.entity_id
_entity_poly.type
_entity_poly.pdbx_seq_one_letter_code
_entity_poly.pdbx_strand_id
1 'polypeptide(L)'
;EKGNKFGGYVLFSDIPPNSVIKWQEGVGSSLFLKPSGYTGAADYGREPGSNGLALDAKGRLVSCEHGDRRISVLTAGGGKVTLADRWNGKRFNSPNDLAIRGNGDIFFTDPIYGLPRREKDPMREIDFCGVYRLRKDGAVTLQSKEISRPNGIAFSPDHKTLYVANSDGRDPVWRAFPVKEDGSLGSPRAFFDSSKQENISRGGGDGLKVDAKGNVFATGPGGVLVISPEGKLLGRIVTGERIANVGWGNDGSVLYLTSDMYLCRIKTLTRGAGFK
;
A
#
# COMPACT_ATOMS: atom_id res chain seq x y z
N GLU A 1 -16.58 -11.34 22.77
CA GLU A 1 -15.75 -12.10 21.80
C GLU A 1 -16.49 -13.35 21.34
N LYS A 2 -17.29 -13.23 20.32
CA LYS A 2 -17.74 -14.41 19.57
C LYS A 2 -16.71 -14.64 18.50
N GLY A 3 -15.73 -15.50 18.81
CA GLY A 3 -14.73 -15.95 17.84
C GLY A 3 -15.44 -16.41 16.59
N ASN A 4 -15.04 -15.84 15.46
CA ASN A 4 -15.52 -16.23 14.15
C ASN A 4 -15.20 -17.72 13.96
N LYS A 5 -16.20 -18.58 14.04
CA LYS A 5 -16.08 -20.04 13.89
C LYS A 5 -15.54 -20.49 12.52
N PHE A 6 -15.49 -19.55 11.56
CA PHE A 6 -14.85 -19.73 10.27
C PHE A 6 -13.64 -18.79 10.23
N GLY A 7 -12.51 -19.23 10.73
CA GLY A 7 -11.28 -18.45 10.85
C GLY A 7 -11.17 -17.36 9.78
N GLY A 8 -10.65 -16.19 10.16
CA GLY A 8 -10.46 -15.08 9.25
C GLY A 8 -9.67 -15.50 8.00
N TYR A 9 -9.69 -14.69 6.97
CA TYR A 9 -8.91 -14.89 5.76
C TYR A 9 -8.08 -13.66 5.44
N VAL A 10 -7.03 -13.85 4.66
CA VAL A 10 -6.18 -12.78 4.13
C VAL A 10 -6.47 -12.62 2.64
N LEU A 11 -6.58 -11.37 2.20
CA LEU A 11 -6.62 -11.02 0.77
C LEU A 11 -5.30 -10.40 0.37
N PHE A 12 -4.78 -10.80 -0.76
CA PHE A 12 -3.60 -10.19 -1.36
C PHE A 12 -3.73 -10.12 -2.87
N SER A 13 -3.11 -9.09 -3.45
CA SER A 13 -3.09 -8.88 -4.89
C SER A 13 -2.06 -9.79 -5.54
N ASP A 14 -2.46 -10.41 -6.64
CA ASP A 14 -1.59 -11.03 -7.63
C ASP A 14 -1.73 -10.20 -8.91
N ILE A 15 -0.82 -9.24 -9.07
CA ILE A 15 -1.00 -8.11 -9.99
C ILE A 15 -0.91 -8.54 -11.45
N PRO A 16 0.12 -9.32 -11.90
CA PRO A 16 0.25 -9.72 -13.30
C PRO A 16 -0.95 -10.51 -13.84
N PRO A 17 -1.53 -11.51 -13.13
CA PRO A 17 -2.70 -12.22 -13.60
C PRO A 17 -4.02 -11.50 -13.35
N ASN A 18 -3.97 -10.23 -12.91
CA ASN A 18 -5.14 -9.38 -12.67
C ASN A 18 -6.12 -9.99 -11.63
N SER A 19 -5.59 -10.42 -10.49
CA SER A 19 -6.35 -11.21 -9.51
C SER A 19 -6.14 -10.69 -8.07
N VAL A 20 -7.16 -10.90 -7.24
CA VAL A 20 -7.03 -10.92 -5.78
C VAL A 20 -7.19 -12.36 -5.32
N ILE A 21 -6.28 -12.82 -4.51
CA ILE A 21 -6.27 -14.15 -3.93
C ILE A 21 -6.72 -14.08 -2.47
N LYS A 22 -7.51 -15.06 -2.07
CA LYS A 22 -7.89 -15.30 -0.69
C LYS A 22 -7.09 -16.49 -0.15
N TRP A 23 -6.45 -16.31 0.99
CA TRP A 23 -5.87 -17.40 1.76
C TRP A 23 -6.60 -17.55 3.10
N GLN A 24 -6.88 -18.79 3.48
CA GLN A 24 -7.53 -19.12 4.75
C GLN A 24 -6.84 -20.32 5.41
N GLU A 25 -6.61 -20.22 6.71
CA GLU A 25 -6.00 -21.30 7.51
C GLU A 25 -6.80 -22.61 7.35
N GLY A 26 -6.08 -23.73 7.13
CA GLY A 26 -6.68 -25.05 6.96
C GLY A 26 -7.41 -25.30 5.62
N VAL A 27 -7.57 -24.24 4.79
CA VAL A 27 -8.24 -24.35 3.48
C VAL A 27 -7.24 -24.10 2.33
N GLY A 28 -6.30 -23.16 2.51
CA GLY A 28 -5.33 -22.77 1.48
C GLY A 28 -5.76 -21.55 0.69
N SER A 29 -5.21 -21.42 -0.52
CA SER A 29 -5.44 -20.28 -1.42
C SER A 29 -6.54 -20.55 -2.42
N SER A 30 -7.34 -19.52 -2.74
CA SER A 30 -8.37 -19.57 -3.78
C SER A 30 -8.52 -18.20 -4.44
N LEU A 31 -9.03 -18.18 -5.67
CA LEU A 31 -9.37 -16.95 -6.37
C LEU A 31 -10.51 -16.23 -5.62
N PHE A 32 -10.30 -14.95 -5.28
CA PHE A 32 -11.34 -14.12 -4.68
C PHE A 32 -11.99 -13.19 -5.69
N LEU A 33 -11.20 -12.53 -6.53
CA LEU A 33 -11.68 -11.55 -7.50
C LEU A 33 -10.82 -11.55 -8.76
N LYS A 34 -11.47 -11.64 -9.93
CA LYS A 34 -10.85 -11.47 -11.26
C LYS A 34 -11.92 -10.97 -12.24
N PRO A 35 -11.69 -9.86 -12.97
CA PRO A 35 -10.50 -8.99 -12.95
C PRO A 35 -10.41 -8.14 -11.67
N SER A 36 -9.19 -7.88 -11.19
CA SER A 36 -8.97 -7.11 -9.97
C SER A 36 -8.66 -5.63 -10.22
N GLY A 37 -8.06 -5.28 -11.34
CA GLY A 37 -7.60 -3.90 -11.61
C GLY A 37 -7.69 -3.43 -13.05
N TYR A 38 -7.95 -4.32 -14.02
CA TYR A 38 -8.19 -3.98 -15.41
C TYR A 38 -9.42 -4.69 -15.93
N THR A 39 -10.39 -3.92 -16.40
CA THR A 39 -11.69 -4.43 -16.89
C THR A 39 -11.84 -4.31 -18.40
N GLY A 40 -10.84 -3.79 -19.12
CA GLY A 40 -10.84 -3.72 -20.58
C GLY A 40 -10.68 -5.07 -21.26
N ALA A 41 -11.08 -5.15 -22.54
CA ALA A 41 -11.00 -6.37 -23.35
C ALA A 41 -9.62 -6.62 -23.99
N ALA A 42 -8.82 -5.55 -24.17
CA ALA A 42 -7.49 -5.65 -24.77
C ALA A 42 -6.46 -6.21 -23.77
N ASP A 43 -5.39 -6.81 -24.29
CA ASP A 43 -4.24 -7.13 -23.46
C ASP A 43 -3.61 -5.85 -22.91
N TYR A 44 -3.54 -5.74 -21.60
CA TYR A 44 -2.93 -4.60 -20.93
C TYR A 44 -1.40 -4.74 -20.83
N GLY A 45 -0.91 -5.97 -20.77
CA GLY A 45 0.49 -6.31 -20.50
C GLY A 45 0.83 -6.21 -19.01
N ARG A 46 2.05 -6.33 -18.66
CA ARG A 46 2.76 -6.27 -17.36
C ARG A 46 1.93 -6.46 -16.06
N GLU A 47 1.34 -5.37 -15.54
CA GLU A 47 0.74 -5.32 -14.19
C GLU A 47 -0.67 -4.70 -14.22
N PRO A 48 -1.67 -5.41 -14.81
CA PRO A 48 -3.02 -4.86 -14.94
C PRO A 48 -3.84 -4.86 -13.64
N GLY A 49 -3.46 -5.67 -12.66
CA GLY A 49 -4.26 -5.95 -11.47
C GLY A 49 -4.38 -4.80 -10.48
N SER A 50 -5.14 -5.06 -9.42
CA SER A 50 -5.08 -4.24 -8.22
C SER A 50 -3.73 -4.42 -7.54
N ASN A 51 -3.24 -3.37 -6.84
CA ASN A 51 -2.06 -3.42 -6.01
C ASN A 51 -2.46 -3.28 -4.54
N GLY A 52 -2.38 -2.11 -3.94
CA GLY A 52 -2.75 -1.87 -2.56
C GLY A 52 -4.21 -2.19 -2.27
N LEU A 53 -4.45 -2.86 -1.15
CA LEU A 53 -5.77 -3.25 -0.65
C LEU A 53 -5.93 -2.75 0.79
N ALA A 54 -7.11 -2.22 1.12
CA ALA A 54 -7.48 -1.90 2.49
C ALA A 54 -8.96 -2.14 2.74
N LEU A 55 -9.34 -2.31 3.99
CA LEU A 55 -10.75 -2.34 4.38
C LEU A 55 -11.17 -0.95 4.89
N ASP A 56 -12.30 -0.45 4.42
CA ASP A 56 -12.90 0.75 4.96
C ASP A 56 -13.61 0.47 6.31
N ALA A 57 -14.10 1.51 6.97
CA ALA A 57 -14.79 1.38 8.26
C ALA A 57 -16.08 0.54 8.20
N LYS A 58 -16.59 0.24 7.00
CA LYS A 58 -17.73 -0.66 6.77
C LYS A 58 -17.28 -2.09 6.42
N GLY A 59 -15.98 -2.38 6.45
CA GLY A 59 -15.42 -3.68 6.06
C GLY A 59 -15.43 -3.94 4.55
N ARG A 60 -15.60 -2.92 3.70
CA ARG A 60 -15.58 -3.07 2.25
C ARG A 60 -14.14 -2.98 1.73
N LEU A 61 -13.82 -3.81 0.76
CA LEU A 61 -12.50 -3.81 0.13
C LEU A 61 -12.33 -2.58 -0.78
N VAL A 62 -11.36 -1.74 -0.44
CA VAL A 62 -10.89 -0.61 -1.26
C VAL A 62 -9.60 -1.03 -1.95
N SER A 63 -9.47 -0.72 -3.24
CA SER A 63 -8.35 -1.16 -4.07
C SER A 63 -7.74 0.02 -4.83
N CYS A 64 -6.41 0.03 -4.91
CA CYS A 64 -5.65 0.75 -5.91
C CYS A 64 -5.58 -0.10 -7.18
N GLU A 65 -6.07 0.39 -8.31
CA GLU A 65 -6.12 -0.37 -9.56
C GLU A 65 -5.16 0.21 -10.58
N HIS A 66 -4.20 -0.61 -11.01
CA HIS A 66 -3.23 -0.19 -12.01
C HIS A 66 -3.86 -0.02 -13.40
N GLY A 67 -4.57 -1.04 -13.89
CA GLY A 67 -5.10 -1.08 -15.25
C GLY A 67 -6.23 -0.09 -15.49
N ASP A 68 -7.21 -0.04 -14.60
CA ASP A 68 -8.31 0.93 -14.68
C ASP A 68 -7.90 2.32 -14.14
N ARG A 69 -6.70 2.45 -13.54
CA ARG A 69 -6.08 3.71 -13.12
C ARG A 69 -6.99 4.49 -12.15
N ARG A 70 -7.47 3.81 -11.09
CA ARG A 70 -8.48 4.36 -10.16
C ARG A 70 -8.32 3.82 -8.73
N ILE A 71 -8.98 4.49 -7.81
CA ILE A 71 -9.36 3.95 -6.51
C ILE A 71 -10.78 3.45 -6.61
N SER A 72 -11.03 2.22 -6.21
CA SER A 72 -12.36 1.61 -6.23
C SER A 72 -12.73 0.97 -4.90
N VAL A 73 -14.03 0.71 -4.71
CA VAL A 73 -14.55 -0.07 -3.59
C VAL A 73 -15.41 -1.22 -4.10
N LEU A 74 -15.19 -2.40 -3.55
CA LEU A 74 -16.01 -3.59 -3.83
C LEU A 74 -17.32 -3.49 -3.04
N THR A 75 -18.44 -3.63 -3.72
CA THR A 75 -19.78 -3.62 -3.11
C THR A 75 -20.16 -5.02 -2.62
N ALA A 76 -21.16 -5.11 -1.75
CA ALA A 76 -21.70 -6.38 -1.28
C ALA A 76 -22.27 -7.26 -2.43
N GLY A 77 -22.72 -6.64 -3.52
CA GLY A 77 -23.20 -7.34 -4.72
C GLY A 77 -22.08 -7.81 -5.67
N GLY A 78 -20.80 -7.66 -5.29
CA GLY A 78 -19.65 -8.10 -6.10
C GLY A 78 -19.21 -7.11 -7.19
N GLY A 79 -19.95 -6.02 -7.41
CA GLY A 79 -19.56 -4.97 -8.34
C GLY A 79 -18.54 -4.02 -7.72
N LYS A 80 -17.72 -3.37 -8.55
CA LYS A 80 -16.78 -2.33 -8.12
C LYS A 80 -17.30 -0.94 -8.48
N VAL A 81 -17.22 -0.01 -7.53
CA VAL A 81 -17.57 1.40 -7.73
C VAL A 81 -16.30 2.24 -7.70
N THR A 82 -16.11 3.08 -8.72
CA THR A 82 -15.01 4.04 -8.78
C THR A 82 -15.23 5.12 -7.71
N LEU A 83 -14.24 5.31 -6.84
CA LEU A 83 -14.21 6.41 -5.87
C LEU A 83 -13.49 7.64 -6.45
N ALA A 84 -12.41 7.42 -7.19
CA ALA A 84 -11.68 8.45 -7.93
C ALA A 84 -10.84 7.81 -9.04
N ASP A 85 -10.75 8.48 -10.20
CA ASP A 85 -9.90 8.09 -11.33
C ASP A 85 -9.10 9.27 -11.91
N ARG A 86 -9.32 10.49 -11.40
CA ARG A 86 -8.76 11.73 -11.93
C ARG A 86 -8.39 12.73 -10.84
N TRP A 87 -7.41 13.56 -11.20
CA TRP A 87 -7.09 14.80 -10.51
C TRP A 87 -6.96 15.93 -11.54
N ASN A 88 -7.66 17.06 -11.33
CA ASN A 88 -7.70 18.19 -12.26
C ASN A 88 -8.02 17.78 -13.72
N GLY A 89 -8.98 16.88 -13.89
CA GLY A 89 -9.41 16.37 -15.21
C GLY A 89 -8.49 15.33 -15.84
N LYS A 90 -7.26 15.13 -15.32
CA LYS A 90 -6.27 14.16 -15.82
C LYS A 90 -6.37 12.84 -15.07
N ARG A 91 -6.28 11.73 -15.78
CA ARG A 91 -6.26 10.40 -15.18
C ARG A 91 -4.99 10.17 -14.37
N PHE A 92 -5.14 9.45 -13.25
CA PHE A 92 -3.98 8.99 -12.47
C PHE A 92 -3.02 8.18 -13.32
N ASN A 93 -1.77 8.07 -12.89
CA ASN A 93 -0.79 7.19 -13.51
C ASN A 93 -1.17 5.72 -13.30
N SER A 94 -0.98 5.24 -12.10
CA SER A 94 -1.33 3.88 -11.66
C SER A 94 -1.35 3.83 -10.13
N PRO A 95 -2.49 4.15 -9.48
CA PRO A 95 -2.59 4.12 -8.02
C PRO A 95 -2.04 2.82 -7.45
N ASN A 96 -1.13 2.93 -6.46
CA ASN A 96 -0.31 1.80 -6.03
C ASN A 96 -0.66 1.31 -4.62
N ASP A 97 -0.53 2.13 -3.58
CA ASP A 97 -0.89 1.75 -2.21
C ASP A 97 -1.74 2.84 -1.55
N LEU A 98 -2.45 2.49 -0.48
CA LEU A 98 -3.39 3.39 0.18
C LEU A 98 -3.40 3.22 1.70
N ALA A 99 -3.73 4.31 2.38
CA ALA A 99 -4.00 4.35 3.82
C ALA A 99 -5.29 5.12 4.08
N ILE A 100 -6.18 4.55 4.90
CA ILE A 100 -7.46 5.17 5.24
C ILE A 100 -7.34 5.80 6.62
N ARG A 101 -7.59 7.12 6.69
CA ARG A 101 -7.60 7.87 7.94
C ARG A 101 -8.90 7.57 8.72
N GLY A 102 -8.89 7.73 10.04
CA GLY A 102 -10.05 7.47 10.89
C GLY A 102 -11.33 8.25 10.53
N ASN A 103 -11.19 9.42 9.87
CA ASN A 103 -12.32 10.18 9.32
C ASN A 103 -12.85 9.62 7.99
N GLY A 104 -12.17 8.62 7.42
CA GLY A 104 -12.52 7.95 6.16
C GLY A 104 -11.91 8.57 4.90
N ASP A 105 -11.06 9.58 5.02
CA ASP A 105 -10.27 10.06 3.89
C ASP A 105 -9.23 8.99 3.48
N ILE A 106 -9.04 8.83 2.18
CA ILE A 106 -8.10 7.86 1.61
C ILE A 106 -6.89 8.63 1.10
N PHE A 107 -5.71 8.29 1.62
CA PHE A 107 -4.45 8.77 1.07
C PHE A 107 -3.86 7.65 0.21
N PHE A 108 -3.35 7.99 -0.97
CA PHE A 108 -2.81 6.99 -1.89
C PHE A 108 -1.64 7.53 -2.68
N THR A 109 -0.81 6.61 -3.14
CA THR A 109 0.35 6.89 -3.98
C THR A 109 0.04 6.58 -5.44
N ASP A 110 0.56 7.40 -6.36
CA ASP A 110 0.31 7.28 -7.79
C ASP A 110 1.62 7.30 -8.60
N PRO A 111 2.45 6.24 -8.49
CA PRO A 111 3.61 6.06 -9.33
C PRO A 111 3.20 5.55 -10.72
N ILE A 112 4.19 5.25 -11.54
CA ILE A 112 4.01 4.84 -12.95
C ILE A 112 4.12 3.34 -13.19
N TYR A 113 4.20 2.51 -12.13
CA TYR A 113 4.53 1.09 -12.27
C TYR A 113 3.50 0.29 -13.06
N GLY A 114 2.22 0.62 -12.90
CA GLY A 114 1.12 0.00 -13.64
C GLY A 114 0.98 0.48 -15.08
N LEU A 115 1.65 1.55 -15.51
CA LEU A 115 1.66 1.95 -16.91
C LEU A 115 2.59 1.02 -17.71
N PRO A 116 2.13 0.37 -18.79
CA PRO A 116 2.92 -0.61 -19.54
C PRO A 116 4.28 -0.11 -20.03
N ARG A 117 4.35 1.15 -20.42
CA ARG A 117 5.60 1.82 -20.89
C ARG A 117 6.15 2.84 -19.89
N ARG A 118 5.62 2.84 -18.64
CA ARG A 118 6.05 3.72 -17.55
C ARG A 118 6.10 5.20 -17.97
N GLU A 119 7.29 5.88 -17.86
CA GLU A 119 7.47 7.29 -18.22
C GLU A 119 7.11 7.60 -19.67
N LYS A 120 7.29 6.63 -20.55
CA LYS A 120 7.07 6.75 -22.00
C LYS A 120 5.70 6.26 -22.45
N ASP A 121 4.81 5.98 -21.48
CA ASP A 121 3.49 5.48 -21.81
C ASP A 121 2.65 6.58 -22.46
N PRO A 122 2.07 6.35 -23.66
CA PRO A 122 1.27 7.35 -24.35
C PRO A 122 -0.04 7.69 -23.62
N MET A 123 -0.50 6.82 -22.72
CA MET A 123 -1.68 7.05 -21.90
C MET A 123 -1.40 7.89 -20.65
N ARG A 124 -0.14 8.24 -20.39
CA ARG A 124 0.25 9.04 -19.24
C ARG A 124 -0.18 10.49 -19.42
N GLU A 125 -1.05 10.97 -18.50
CA GLU A 125 -1.58 12.35 -18.54
C GLU A 125 -0.95 13.26 -17.48
N ILE A 126 -0.47 12.68 -16.35
CA ILE A 126 0.21 13.38 -15.27
C ILE A 126 1.71 13.10 -15.37
N ASP A 127 2.52 14.13 -15.52
CA ASP A 127 3.96 14.06 -15.81
C ASP A 127 4.86 13.87 -14.58
N PHE A 128 4.27 13.74 -13.38
CA PHE A 128 4.94 13.43 -12.12
C PHE A 128 4.27 12.24 -11.42
N CYS A 129 4.92 11.71 -10.38
CA CYS A 129 4.31 10.77 -9.44
C CYS A 129 3.84 11.54 -8.20
N GLY A 130 2.65 11.24 -7.68
CA GLY A 130 2.05 12.01 -6.60
C GLY A 130 1.62 11.19 -5.40
N VAL A 131 1.48 11.88 -4.27
CA VAL A 131 0.70 11.44 -3.11
C VAL A 131 -0.57 12.26 -3.09
N TYR A 132 -1.72 11.61 -3.05
CA TYR A 132 -3.03 12.26 -3.13
C TYR A 132 -3.88 11.95 -1.92
N ARG A 133 -4.85 12.81 -1.64
CA ARG A 133 -5.94 12.61 -0.69
C ARG A 133 -7.26 12.64 -1.42
N LEU A 134 -8.02 11.57 -1.29
CA LEU A 134 -9.43 11.48 -1.67
C LEU A 134 -10.28 11.66 -0.41
N ARG A 135 -11.07 12.71 -0.37
CA ARG A 135 -12.00 12.99 0.73
C ARG A 135 -13.31 12.22 0.56
N LYS A 136 -14.06 12.09 1.65
CA LYS A 136 -15.39 11.43 1.62
C LYS A 136 -16.38 12.07 0.66
N ASP A 137 -16.25 13.36 0.38
CA ASP A 137 -17.09 14.11 -0.56
C ASP A 137 -16.69 13.88 -2.04
N GLY A 138 -15.68 13.03 -2.28
CA GLY A 138 -15.15 12.72 -3.61
C GLY A 138 -14.07 13.69 -4.11
N ALA A 139 -13.76 14.75 -3.36
CA ALA A 139 -12.72 15.69 -3.75
C ALA A 139 -11.34 15.05 -3.66
N VAL A 140 -10.56 15.17 -4.74
CA VAL A 140 -9.16 14.71 -4.81
C VAL A 140 -8.23 15.91 -4.77
N THR A 141 -7.25 15.86 -3.87
CA THR A 141 -6.22 16.89 -3.73
C THR A 141 -4.82 16.28 -3.80
N LEU A 142 -3.92 16.92 -4.55
CA LEU A 142 -2.50 16.59 -4.52
C LEU A 142 -1.92 17.03 -3.18
N GLN A 143 -1.22 16.13 -2.51
CA GLN A 143 -0.58 16.38 -1.23
C GLN A 143 0.93 16.59 -1.36
N SER A 144 1.57 15.83 -2.25
CA SER A 144 3.00 15.98 -2.55
C SER A 144 3.36 15.40 -3.90
N LYS A 145 4.36 15.99 -4.56
CA LYS A 145 5.05 15.46 -5.75
C LYS A 145 6.56 15.34 -5.54
N GLU A 146 7.00 15.40 -4.30
CA GLU A 146 8.43 15.42 -3.94
C GLU A 146 9.08 14.04 -3.96
N ILE A 147 8.29 12.98 -4.02
CA ILE A 147 8.78 11.59 -4.04
C ILE A 147 8.75 11.11 -5.49
N SER A 148 9.91 10.73 -6.02
CA SER A 148 10.04 10.33 -7.44
C SER A 148 9.29 9.06 -7.79
N ARG A 149 9.16 8.12 -6.83
CA ARG A 149 8.45 6.83 -6.96
C ARG A 149 7.75 6.48 -5.65
N PRO A 150 6.69 7.26 -5.27
CA PRO A 150 5.97 6.96 -4.04
C PRO A 150 5.31 5.58 -4.15
N ASN A 151 5.42 4.78 -3.08
CA ASN A 151 4.92 3.41 -3.04
C ASN A 151 4.15 3.18 -1.73
N GLY A 152 4.64 2.32 -0.84
CA GLY A 152 3.97 2.04 0.42
C GLY A 152 3.63 3.27 1.23
N ILE A 153 2.45 3.26 1.87
CA ILE A 153 1.93 4.40 2.60
C ILE A 153 1.19 3.93 3.86
N ALA A 154 1.46 4.54 5.02
CA ALA A 154 0.73 4.27 6.25
C ALA A 154 0.77 5.45 7.23
N PHE A 155 -0.26 5.56 8.07
CA PHE A 155 -0.29 6.53 9.17
C PHE A 155 0.39 5.98 10.43
N SER A 156 0.93 6.90 11.24
CA SER A 156 1.20 6.63 12.66
C SER A 156 -0.11 6.29 13.41
N PRO A 157 -0.04 5.60 14.57
CA PRO A 157 -1.25 5.22 15.32
C PRO A 157 -2.15 6.40 15.71
N ASP A 158 -1.58 7.58 15.93
CA ASP A 158 -2.30 8.82 16.26
C ASP A 158 -2.74 9.63 15.04
N HIS A 159 -2.47 9.13 13.82
CA HIS A 159 -2.73 9.77 12.54
C HIS A 159 -2.11 11.17 12.36
N LYS A 160 -1.08 11.52 13.14
CA LYS A 160 -0.37 12.81 13.02
C LYS A 160 0.81 12.77 12.06
N THR A 161 1.23 11.58 11.66
CA THR A 161 2.32 11.38 10.68
C THR A 161 1.87 10.42 9.59
N LEU A 162 2.16 10.76 8.34
CA LEU A 162 2.00 9.86 7.20
C LEU A 162 3.40 9.46 6.72
N TYR A 163 3.69 8.16 6.71
CA TYR A 163 4.92 7.60 6.16
C TYR A 163 4.70 7.19 4.72
N VAL A 164 5.64 7.52 3.84
CA VAL A 164 5.63 7.13 2.43
C VAL A 164 6.99 6.59 2.03
N ALA A 165 7.00 5.40 1.44
CA ALA A 165 8.18 4.80 0.87
C ALA A 165 8.50 5.41 -0.50
N ASN A 166 9.79 5.56 -0.82
CA ASN A 166 10.26 5.82 -2.16
C ASN A 166 10.92 4.57 -2.73
N SER A 167 10.39 4.02 -3.82
CA SER A 167 11.00 2.85 -4.49
C SER A 167 12.07 3.19 -5.52
N ASP A 168 12.43 4.47 -5.68
CA ASP A 168 13.59 4.87 -6.48
C ASP A 168 14.91 4.54 -5.73
N GLY A 169 15.64 3.55 -6.21
CA GLY A 169 16.93 3.17 -5.59
C GLY A 169 18.01 4.25 -5.64
N ARG A 170 17.80 5.36 -6.37
CA ARG A 170 18.69 6.53 -6.39
C ARG A 170 18.42 7.48 -5.23
N ASP A 171 17.22 7.43 -4.65
CA ASP A 171 16.79 8.16 -3.44
C ASP A 171 16.04 7.20 -2.50
N PRO A 172 16.73 6.21 -1.88
CA PRO A 172 16.10 5.14 -1.12
C PRO A 172 15.69 5.61 0.29
N VAL A 173 14.88 6.66 0.34
CA VAL A 173 14.48 7.34 1.57
C VAL A 173 12.97 7.16 1.79
N TRP A 174 12.61 6.67 2.97
CA TRP A 174 11.24 6.78 3.48
C TRP A 174 11.05 8.19 4.04
N ARG A 175 9.93 8.80 3.69
CA ARG A 175 9.60 10.17 4.13
C ARG A 175 8.46 10.15 5.13
N ALA A 176 8.53 11.04 6.12
CA ALA A 176 7.46 11.28 7.10
C ALA A 176 6.90 12.67 6.89
N PHE A 177 5.59 12.74 6.65
CA PHE A 177 4.84 13.97 6.49
C PHE A 177 4.04 14.26 7.76
N PRO A 178 4.15 15.44 8.36
CA PRO A 178 3.22 15.85 9.41
C PRO A 178 1.83 16.04 8.80
N VAL A 179 0.81 15.52 9.46
CA VAL A 179 -0.60 15.67 9.08
C VAL A 179 -1.19 16.82 9.88
N LYS A 180 -1.64 17.87 9.20
CA LYS A 180 -2.26 19.03 9.80
C LYS A 180 -3.69 18.73 10.28
N GLU A 181 -4.29 19.64 11.04
CA GLU A 181 -5.66 19.49 11.56
C GLU A 181 -6.70 19.34 10.44
N ASP A 182 -6.56 20.11 9.35
CA ASP A 182 -7.41 20.01 8.17
C ASP A 182 -7.18 18.74 7.34
N GLY A 183 -6.20 17.92 7.75
CA GLY A 183 -5.78 16.69 7.10
C GLY A 183 -4.86 16.89 5.89
N SER A 184 -4.43 18.11 5.58
CA SER A 184 -3.38 18.33 4.58
C SER A 184 -2.02 17.90 5.12
N LEU A 185 -1.07 17.61 4.23
CA LEU A 185 0.29 17.27 4.62
C LEU A 185 1.15 18.54 4.73
N GLY A 186 2.02 18.57 5.73
CA GLY A 186 3.12 19.53 5.79
C GLY A 186 4.32 19.04 4.98
N SER A 187 5.41 19.83 4.99
CA SER A 187 6.66 19.45 4.32
C SER A 187 7.24 18.16 4.91
N PRO A 188 7.68 17.21 4.07
CA PRO A 188 8.23 15.97 4.57
C PRO A 188 9.62 16.13 5.17
N ARG A 189 9.95 15.25 6.10
CA ARG A 189 11.33 15.00 6.53
C ARG A 189 11.80 13.63 6.07
N ALA A 190 13.10 13.45 5.88
CA ALA A 190 13.67 12.13 5.77
C ALA A 190 13.42 11.38 7.10
N PHE A 191 12.76 10.22 6.99
CA PHE A 191 12.46 9.37 8.14
C PHE A 191 13.51 8.29 8.29
N PHE A 192 13.79 7.57 7.20
CA PHE A 192 14.79 6.52 7.16
C PHE A 192 15.46 6.51 5.78
N ASP A 193 16.77 6.39 5.75
CA ASP A 193 17.57 6.33 4.54
C ASP A 193 18.37 5.02 4.54
N SER A 194 17.99 4.07 3.68
CA SER A 194 18.64 2.76 3.63
C SER A 194 20.05 2.83 3.04
N SER A 195 20.41 3.88 2.30
CA SER A 195 21.75 4.05 1.75
C SER A 195 22.82 4.32 2.83
N LYS A 196 22.35 4.78 4.01
CA LYS A 196 23.20 5.06 5.17
C LYS A 196 23.34 3.88 6.13
N GLN A 197 22.73 2.75 5.80
CA GLN A 197 22.75 1.58 6.67
C GLN A 197 23.82 0.59 6.22
N GLU A 198 24.66 0.19 7.14
CA GLU A 198 25.59 -0.92 6.92
C GLU A 198 24.82 -2.25 6.77
N ASN A 199 25.31 -3.13 5.91
CA ASN A 199 24.72 -4.46 5.67
C ASN A 199 23.29 -4.48 5.12
N ILE A 200 22.82 -3.39 4.54
CA ILE A 200 21.60 -3.35 3.74
C ILE A 200 21.98 -3.13 2.28
N SER A 201 21.49 -3.99 1.38
CA SER A 201 21.68 -3.80 -0.06
C SER A 201 20.99 -2.51 -0.53
N ARG A 202 21.54 -1.87 -1.55
CA ARG A 202 20.89 -0.67 -2.14
C ARG A 202 19.57 -1.03 -2.81
N GLY A 203 18.55 -0.20 -2.62
CA GLY A 203 17.25 -0.35 -3.24
C GLY A 203 16.21 0.52 -2.57
N GLY A 204 15.11 0.79 -3.26
CA GLY A 204 14.00 1.58 -2.73
C GLY A 204 13.06 0.74 -1.87
N GLY A 205 12.20 1.44 -1.13
CA GLY A 205 11.13 0.82 -0.34
C GLY A 205 9.94 0.41 -1.20
N ASP A 206 9.19 -0.59 -0.73
CA ASP A 206 7.92 -1.04 -1.31
C ASP A 206 6.81 -0.85 -0.27
N GLY A 207 5.96 -1.81 0.02
CA GLY A 207 4.88 -1.68 0.98
C GLY A 207 5.33 -1.44 2.43
N LEU A 208 4.47 -0.89 3.25
CA LEU A 208 4.74 -0.69 4.68
C LEU A 208 3.45 -0.69 5.52
N LYS A 209 3.60 -1.04 6.79
CA LYS A 209 2.55 -0.92 7.82
C LYS A 209 3.17 -0.49 9.15
N VAL A 210 2.34 0.00 10.06
CA VAL A 210 2.77 0.52 11.37
C VAL A 210 2.16 -0.33 12.49
N ASP A 211 2.90 -0.54 13.58
CA ASP A 211 2.39 -1.20 14.77
C ASP A 211 1.78 -0.20 15.78
N ALA A 212 1.16 -0.71 16.83
CA ALA A 212 0.52 0.11 17.86
C ALA A 212 1.51 0.96 18.68
N LYS A 213 2.83 0.65 18.62
CA LYS A 213 3.90 1.41 19.27
C LYS A 213 4.48 2.49 18.35
N GLY A 214 3.99 2.56 17.08
CA GLY A 214 4.48 3.49 16.08
C GLY A 214 5.70 2.98 15.29
N ASN A 215 6.16 1.74 15.50
CA ASN A 215 7.23 1.18 14.68
C ASN A 215 6.74 0.90 13.27
N VAL A 216 7.54 1.28 12.28
CA VAL A 216 7.25 1.08 10.87
C VAL A 216 7.87 -0.24 10.39
N PHE A 217 7.04 -1.12 9.88
CA PHE A 217 7.44 -2.36 9.23
C PHE A 217 7.45 -2.10 7.72
N ALA A 218 8.60 -1.78 7.18
CA ALA A 218 8.78 -1.32 5.80
C ALA A 218 9.49 -2.37 4.96
N THR A 219 8.88 -2.82 3.87
CA THR A 219 9.57 -3.69 2.92
C THR A 219 10.58 -2.89 2.11
N GLY A 220 11.70 -3.52 1.80
CA GLY A 220 12.78 -2.88 1.08
C GLY A 220 13.97 -3.81 0.94
N PRO A 221 15.16 -3.26 0.62
CA PRO A 221 16.35 -4.07 0.45
C PRO A 221 16.68 -4.82 1.73
N GLY A 222 16.81 -6.14 1.61
CA GLY A 222 17.16 -7.02 2.72
C GLY A 222 15.99 -7.48 3.60
N GLY A 223 14.75 -7.33 3.14
CA GLY A 223 13.57 -7.88 3.82
C GLY A 223 12.60 -6.83 4.34
N VAL A 224 11.96 -7.09 5.49
CA VAL A 224 11.16 -6.09 6.21
C VAL A 224 12.06 -5.41 7.23
N LEU A 225 12.25 -4.11 7.07
CA LEU A 225 12.96 -3.25 8.01
C LEU A 225 11.99 -2.85 9.12
N VAL A 226 12.35 -3.10 10.37
CA VAL A 226 11.59 -2.64 11.54
C VAL A 226 12.26 -1.37 12.04
N ILE A 227 11.54 -0.23 11.93
CA ILE A 227 12.09 1.10 12.16
C ILE A 227 11.31 1.76 13.30
N SER A 228 11.99 2.32 14.31
CA SER A 228 11.34 3.04 15.40
C SER A 228 10.68 4.35 14.92
N PRO A 229 9.77 4.96 15.71
CA PRO A 229 9.17 6.27 15.39
C PRO A 229 10.20 7.37 15.15
N GLU A 230 11.39 7.26 15.75
CA GLU A 230 12.51 8.21 15.61
C GLU A 230 13.33 7.97 14.34
N GLY A 231 13.05 6.88 13.58
CA GLY A 231 13.78 6.52 12.37
C GLY A 231 15.01 5.64 12.61
N LYS A 232 15.12 4.97 13.77
CA LYS A 232 16.20 4.04 14.07
C LYS A 232 15.86 2.62 13.61
N LEU A 233 16.73 1.95 12.90
CA LEU A 233 16.60 0.54 12.57
C LEU A 233 16.67 -0.32 13.85
N LEU A 234 15.60 -1.06 14.14
CA LEU A 234 15.52 -1.99 15.28
C LEU A 234 15.90 -3.42 14.89
N GLY A 235 15.64 -3.79 13.63
CA GLY A 235 15.91 -5.13 13.15
C GLY A 235 15.35 -5.39 11.76
N ARG A 236 15.47 -6.63 11.29
CA ARG A 236 14.97 -7.06 9.98
C ARG A 236 14.27 -8.42 10.08
N ILE A 237 13.24 -8.60 9.25
CA ILE A 237 12.62 -9.90 8.98
C ILE A 237 13.05 -10.33 7.58
N VAL A 238 13.70 -11.47 7.46
CA VAL A 238 14.26 -11.99 6.21
C VAL A 238 13.59 -13.33 5.91
N THR A 239 13.08 -13.49 4.69
CA THR A 239 12.49 -14.75 4.22
C THR A 239 13.37 -15.52 3.26
N GLY A 240 14.44 -14.90 2.79
CA GLY A 240 15.26 -15.41 1.67
C GLY A 240 14.84 -14.86 0.32
N GLU A 241 13.62 -14.37 0.20
CA GLU A 241 13.04 -13.81 -1.04
C GLU A 241 12.73 -12.32 -0.89
N ARG A 242 12.44 -11.66 -2.02
CA ARG A 242 11.98 -10.29 -2.02
C ARG A 242 10.58 -10.21 -1.40
N ILE A 243 10.40 -9.29 -0.46
CA ILE A 243 9.11 -9.01 0.17
C ILE A 243 8.55 -7.73 -0.41
N ALA A 244 7.39 -7.82 -1.07
CA ALA A 244 6.76 -6.66 -1.72
C ALA A 244 5.90 -5.86 -0.74
N ASN A 245 5.11 -6.53 0.11
CA ASN A 245 4.23 -5.84 1.05
C ASN A 245 4.04 -6.65 2.33
N VAL A 246 3.51 -6.00 3.36
CA VAL A 246 3.15 -6.61 4.64
C VAL A 246 1.74 -6.20 5.05
N GLY A 247 1.08 -7.03 5.86
CA GLY A 247 -0.25 -6.73 6.39
C GLY A 247 -0.46 -7.35 7.75
N TRP A 248 -1.06 -6.60 8.67
CA TRP A 248 -1.47 -7.12 9.96
C TRP A 248 -2.76 -7.91 9.83
N GLY A 249 -2.85 -9.04 10.52
CA GLY A 249 -4.05 -9.86 10.51
C GLY A 249 -4.33 -10.52 11.86
N ASN A 250 -5.36 -11.35 11.88
CA ASN A 250 -5.93 -11.98 13.05
C ASN A 250 -6.39 -10.93 14.08
N ASP A 251 -5.86 -10.98 15.30
CA ASP A 251 -6.07 -9.98 16.36
C ASP A 251 -5.02 -8.84 16.30
N GLY A 252 -4.34 -8.69 15.15
CA GLY A 252 -3.24 -7.75 14.96
C GLY A 252 -1.87 -8.29 15.35
N SER A 253 -1.77 -9.48 15.95
CA SER A 253 -0.47 -10.04 16.39
C SER A 253 0.27 -10.84 15.31
N VAL A 254 -0.33 -11.03 14.14
CA VAL A 254 0.28 -11.76 13.03
C VAL A 254 0.57 -10.81 11.88
N LEU A 255 1.81 -10.75 11.46
CA LEU A 255 2.23 -10.04 10.26
C LEU A 255 2.31 -11.03 9.10
N TYR A 256 1.55 -10.76 8.05
CA TYR A 256 1.59 -11.47 6.77
C TYR A 256 2.51 -10.73 5.81
N LEU A 257 3.25 -11.49 4.99
CA LEU A 257 4.24 -10.96 4.06
C LEU A 257 4.02 -11.59 2.69
N THR A 258 3.91 -10.76 1.65
CA THR A 258 3.96 -11.22 0.25
C THR A 258 5.41 -11.29 -0.18
N SER A 259 5.95 -12.50 -0.20
CA SER A 259 7.38 -12.80 -0.38
C SER A 259 7.58 -13.60 -1.66
N ASP A 260 7.76 -12.88 -2.77
CA ASP A 260 7.80 -13.44 -4.13
C ASP A 260 6.60 -14.37 -4.40
N MET A 261 6.79 -15.65 -4.62
CA MET A 261 5.71 -16.62 -4.84
C MET A 261 5.07 -17.16 -3.54
N TYR A 262 5.49 -16.67 -2.37
CA TYR A 262 5.02 -17.17 -1.07
C TYR A 262 4.19 -16.13 -0.32
N LEU A 263 3.13 -16.58 0.34
CA LEU A 263 2.51 -15.86 1.44
C LEU A 263 3.10 -16.40 2.75
N CYS A 264 3.96 -15.60 3.37
CA CYS A 264 4.56 -15.93 4.66
C CYS A 264 3.80 -15.26 5.80
N ARG A 265 3.95 -15.76 7.02
CA ARG A 265 3.43 -15.12 8.23
C ARG A 265 4.36 -15.31 9.41
N ILE A 266 4.35 -14.33 10.30
CA ILE A 266 5.10 -14.37 11.55
C ILE A 266 4.23 -13.83 12.69
N LYS A 267 4.21 -14.53 13.83
CA LYS A 267 3.63 -14.02 15.05
C LYS A 267 4.60 -13.03 15.70
N THR A 268 4.09 -11.87 16.07
CA THR A 268 4.90 -10.78 16.63
C THR A 268 4.58 -10.56 18.12
N LEU A 269 5.48 -9.87 18.84
CA LEU A 269 5.27 -9.41 20.21
C LEU A 269 4.61 -8.02 20.28
N THR A 270 4.16 -7.51 19.15
CA THR A 270 3.41 -6.26 19.03
C THR A 270 2.13 -6.52 18.23
N ARG A 271 1.28 -5.51 18.11
CA ARG A 271 0.07 -5.56 17.30
C ARG A 271 0.10 -4.46 16.26
N GLY A 272 -0.54 -4.67 15.14
CA GLY A 272 -0.75 -3.63 14.13
C GLY A 272 -1.52 -2.44 14.67
N ALA A 273 -1.22 -1.26 14.19
CA ALA A 273 -2.00 -0.06 14.50
C ALA A 273 -3.47 -0.26 14.09
N GLY A 274 -4.40 0.18 14.96
CA GLY A 274 -5.85 0.05 14.73
C GLY A 274 -6.47 -1.27 15.23
N PHE A 275 -5.68 -2.26 15.64
CA PHE A 275 -6.15 -3.45 16.33
C PHE A 275 -6.24 -3.19 17.85
N LYS A 276 -7.36 -3.60 18.45
CA LYS A 276 -7.61 -3.47 19.90
C LYS A 276 -7.20 -4.71 20.66
#